data_16fe5fe9b943b70a7cc332e80457fbc0
#
_entry.id   16fe5fe9b943b70a7cc332e80457fbc0
#
_cell.length_a   1.000
_cell.length_b   1.000
_cell.length_c   1.000
_cell.angle_alpha   90.00
_cell.angle_beta   90.00
_cell.angle_gamma   90.00
#
_symmetry.space_group_name_H-M   'P 1'
#
loop_
_entity.id
_entity.type
_entity.pdbx_description
1 polymer ?
#
loop_
_entity_poly.entity_id
_entity_poly.type
_entity_poly.pdbx_seq_one_letter_code
_entity_poly.pdbx_strand_id
1 'polypeptide(L)'
;MKTFKKLLAALFCIALLGPVMTSCSKNDVRDILLTSDKSWEDIVKERPFMANFPKYGGNIQTLIMGSENSTSVGFTDNATQETALAYYSQFEVAGFTKEMKKEGDITTYTFTKVISGKTYQFIGNWQENKKTRGTFTLMFSEL
;
A
#
# COMPACT_ATOMS: atom_id res chain seq x y z
N MET A 1 8.11 -1.94 -14.90
CA MET A 1 8.97 -2.64 -13.94
C MET A 1 10.03 -1.75 -13.28
N LYS A 2 10.74 -0.90 -14.00
CA LYS A 2 11.70 0.02 -13.38
C LYS A 2 11.05 1.07 -12.48
N THR A 3 9.87 1.56 -12.83
CA THR A 3 9.08 2.48 -12.02
C THR A 3 8.58 1.83 -10.73
N PHE A 4 8.35 0.53 -10.77
CA PHE A 4 7.87 -0.28 -9.67
C PHE A 4 8.89 -0.41 -8.54
N LYS A 5 10.14 -0.74 -8.89
CA LYS A 5 11.24 -0.81 -7.92
C LYS A 5 11.53 0.55 -7.27
N LYS A 6 11.38 1.63 -8.03
CA LYS A 6 11.56 2.98 -7.51
C LYS A 6 10.45 3.39 -6.55
N LEU A 7 9.21 2.97 -6.80
CA LEU A 7 8.08 3.28 -5.94
C LEU A 7 8.17 2.52 -4.61
N LEU A 8 8.54 1.24 -4.68
CA LEU A 8 8.75 0.42 -3.49
C LEU A 8 9.94 0.92 -2.66
N ALA A 9 11.03 1.30 -3.33
CA ALA A 9 12.19 1.88 -2.68
C ALA A 9 11.86 3.23 -2.04
N ALA A 10 11.04 4.06 -2.68
CA ALA A 10 10.58 5.32 -2.13
C ALA A 10 9.72 5.13 -0.89
N LEU A 11 8.79 4.17 -0.91
CA LEU A 11 7.97 3.82 0.25
C LEU A 11 8.83 3.27 1.40
N PHE A 12 9.80 2.45 1.08
CA PHE A 12 10.73 1.87 2.04
C PHE A 12 11.67 2.93 2.65
N CYS A 13 12.18 3.83 1.83
CA CYS A 13 12.99 4.96 2.30
C CYS A 13 12.22 5.89 3.21
N ILE A 14 10.96 6.14 2.91
CA ILE A 14 10.07 6.95 3.73
C ILE A 14 9.86 6.31 5.10
N ALA A 15 9.66 5.00 5.15
CA ALA A 15 9.47 4.27 6.41
C ALA A 15 10.73 4.22 7.28
N LEU A 16 11.92 4.14 6.66
CA LEU A 16 13.20 4.04 7.37
C LEU A 16 13.78 5.39 7.77
N LEU A 17 13.44 6.45 7.05
CA LEU A 17 14.05 7.78 7.20
C LEU A 17 13.06 8.82 7.76
N GLY A 18 12.05 8.38 8.51
CA GLY A 18 11.04 9.26 9.10
C GLY A 18 11.59 10.55 9.71
N PRO A 19 12.64 10.51 10.57
CA PRO A 19 13.22 11.73 11.14
C PRO A 19 13.97 12.62 10.14
N VAL A 20 14.49 12.04 9.06
CA VAL A 20 15.28 12.76 8.05
C VAL A 20 14.39 13.42 7.00
N MET A 21 13.13 12.99 6.91
CA MET A 21 12.17 13.48 5.94
C MET A 21 11.78 14.95 6.13
N THR A 22 11.91 15.47 7.33
CA THR A 22 11.64 16.88 7.63
C THR A 22 12.60 17.84 6.91
N SER A 23 13.74 17.34 6.42
CA SER A 23 14.73 18.13 5.71
C SER A 23 14.71 17.95 4.18
N CYS A 24 13.98 16.96 3.65
CA CYS A 24 14.12 16.58 2.25
C CYS A 24 13.21 17.33 1.28
N SER A 25 12.00 17.63 1.59
CA SER A 25 11.13 18.46 0.75
C SER A 25 9.82 18.70 1.48
N LYS A 26 9.51 19.96 1.70
CA LYS A 26 8.27 20.33 2.39
C LYS A 26 7.01 20.09 1.54
N ASN A 27 7.15 19.83 0.24
CA ASN A 27 6.02 19.73 -0.68
C ASN A 27 5.62 18.28 -1.02
N ASP A 28 6.54 17.30 -0.91
CA ASP A 28 6.31 15.94 -1.37
C ASP A 28 5.80 15.01 -0.27
N VAL A 29 5.76 15.46 0.97
CA VAL A 29 5.47 14.61 2.14
C VAL A 29 4.40 15.25 3.04
N ARG A 30 3.50 16.01 2.46
CA ARG A 30 2.47 16.75 3.23
C ARG A 30 1.51 15.84 4.00
N ASP A 31 1.31 14.62 3.54
CA ASP A 31 0.24 13.77 4.01
C ASP A 31 0.74 12.43 4.56
N ILE A 32 1.93 12.41 5.17
CA ILE A 32 2.36 11.25 5.95
C ILE A 32 1.75 11.35 7.33
N LEU A 33 0.87 10.42 7.61
CA LEU A 33 0.26 10.27 8.92
C LEU A 33 0.88 9.05 9.61
N LEU A 34 1.62 9.27 10.67
CA LEU A 34 2.27 8.18 11.43
C LEU A 34 1.28 7.34 12.23
N THR A 35 0.16 7.94 12.62
CA THR A 35 -0.99 7.24 13.19
C THR A 35 -2.22 7.75 12.47
N SER A 36 -3.02 6.86 11.95
CA SER A 36 -4.15 7.25 11.14
C SER A 36 -5.46 6.96 11.85
N ASP A 37 -6.27 7.99 12.06
CA ASP A 37 -7.67 7.85 12.43
C ASP A 37 -8.57 7.76 11.19
N LYS A 38 -7.97 7.77 9.99
CA LYS A 38 -8.73 7.68 8.74
C LYS A 38 -9.19 6.26 8.48
N SER A 39 -10.46 6.12 8.17
CA SER A 39 -11.06 4.88 7.69
C SER A 39 -10.81 4.70 6.20
N TRP A 40 -11.06 3.48 5.71
CA TRP A 40 -11.05 3.22 4.26
C TRP A 40 -11.97 4.17 3.51
N GLU A 41 -13.16 4.43 4.05
CA GLU A 41 -14.14 5.32 3.46
C GLU A 41 -13.63 6.76 3.33
N ASP A 42 -12.89 7.23 4.32
CA ASP A 42 -12.26 8.55 4.27
C ASP A 42 -11.20 8.64 3.17
N ILE A 43 -10.40 7.58 3.04
CA ILE A 43 -9.39 7.50 1.97
C ILE A 43 -10.06 7.50 0.60
N VAL A 44 -11.14 6.75 0.42
CA VAL A 44 -11.89 6.72 -0.84
C VAL A 44 -12.47 8.09 -1.19
N LYS A 45 -12.93 8.86 -0.20
CA LYS A 45 -13.40 10.24 -0.44
C LYS A 45 -12.31 11.16 -0.95
N GLU A 46 -11.11 11.06 -0.38
CA GLU A 46 -9.98 11.89 -0.76
C GLU A 46 -9.28 11.39 -2.04
N ARG A 47 -9.34 10.11 -2.28
CA ARG A 47 -8.72 9.44 -3.44
C ARG A 47 -9.73 8.48 -4.07
N PRO A 48 -10.63 8.97 -4.91
CA PRO A 48 -11.73 8.16 -5.45
C PRO A 48 -11.29 6.90 -6.23
N PHE A 49 -10.08 6.89 -6.80
CA PHE A 49 -9.57 5.71 -7.48
C PHE A 49 -9.48 4.48 -6.55
N MET A 50 -9.39 4.69 -5.25
CA MET A 50 -9.33 3.62 -4.25
C MET A 50 -10.61 2.77 -4.21
N ALA A 51 -11.74 3.30 -4.69
CA ALA A 51 -13.00 2.55 -4.78
C ALA A 51 -12.91 1.34 -5.73
N ASN A 52 -11.91 1.30 -6.61
CA ASN A 52 -11.70 0.19 -7.54
C ASN A 52 -10.99 -1.03 -6.92
N PHE A 53 -10.56 -0.91 -5.67
CA PHE A 53 -9.91 -1.99 -4.94
C PHE A 53 -10.83 -2.57 -3.87
N PRO A 54 -10.66 -3.86 -3.52
CA PRO A 54 -11.34 -4.43 -2.37
C PRO A 54 -11.07 -3.63 -1.09
N LYS A 55 -12.11 -3.42 -0.29
CA LYS A 55 -11.97 -2.72 1.00
C LYS A 55 -11.04 -3.49 1.93
N TYR A 56 -10.08 -2.79 2.52
CA TYR A 56 -9.27 -3.35 3.59
C TYR A 56 -10.00 -3.21 4.93
N GLY A 57 -10.20 -4.32 5.61
CA GLY A 57 -10.94 -4.34 6.89
C GLY A 57 -10.06 -4.30 8.14
N GLY A 58 -8.74 -4.21 7.99
CA GLY A 58 -7.80 -4.09 9.11
C GLY A 58 -7.64 -2.65 9.60
N ASN A 59 -6.63 -2.45 10.44
CA ASN A 59 -6.33 -1.15 11.03
C ASN A 59 -5.25 -0.43 10.22
N ILE A 60 -5.54 0.77 9.77
CA ILE A 60 -4.57 1.61 9.07
C ILE A 60 -3.73 2.32 10.11
N GLN A 61 -2.46 1.93 10.24
CA GLN A 61 -1.56 2.52 11.23
C GLN A 61 -0.74 3.68 10.69
N THR A 62 -0.10 3.47 9.55
CA THR A 62 0.68 4.52 8.87
C THR A 62 0.07 4.74 7.51
N LEU A 63 -0.26 5.98 7.18
CA LEU A 63 -0.88 6.34 5.92
C LEU A 63 -0.02 7.33 5.16
N ILE A 64 0.19 7.05 3.88
CA ILE A 64 0.92 7.91 2.94
C ILE A 64 0.04 8.15 1.73
N MET A 65 -0.42 9.37 1.54
CA MET A 65 -1.35 9.70 0.47
C MET A 65 -0.73 10.55 -0.65
N GLY A 66 0.38 11.20 -0.37
CA GLY A 66 0.99 12.13 -1.33
C GLY A 66 0.16 13.40 -1.54
N SER A 67 0.42 14.11 -2.64
CA SER A 67 -0.34 15.31 -2.99
C SER A 67 -1.78 14.99 -3.43
N GLU A 68 -2.63 16.01 -3.51
CA GLU A 68 -4.04 15.85 -3.93
C GLU A 68 -4.19 15.17 -5.29
N ASN A 69 -3.22 15.35 -6.17
CA ASN A 69 -3.23 14.74 -7.50
C ASN A 69 -2.50 13.39 -7.56
N SER A 70 -2.06 12.88 -6.42
CA SER A 70 -1.39 11.59 -6.37
C SER A 70 -2.35 10.46 -6.73
N THR A 71 -1.90 9.58 -7.60
CA THR A 71 -2.59 8.34 -7.98
C THR A 71 -2.04 7.14 -7.22
N SER A 72 -1.46 7.37 -6.05
CA SER A 72 -0.92 6.33 -5.19
C SER A 72 -1.29 6.59 -3.73
N VAL A 73 -1.67 5.51 -3.04
CA VAL A 73 -1.91 5.51 -1.60
C VAL A 73 -1.17 4.31 -1.01
N GLY A 74 -0.42 4.54 0.05
CA GLY A 74 0.25 3.48 0.79
C GLY A 74 -0.13 3.51 2.26
N PHE A 75 -0.25 2.35 2.88
CA PHE A 75 -0.38 2.27 4.34
C PHE A 75 0.19 0.97 4.89
N THR A 76 0.36 0.93 6.18
CA THR A 76 0.80 -0.25 6.90
C THR A 76 -0.22 -0.64 7.97
N ASP A 77 -0.22 -1.91 8.29
CA ASP A 77 -0.98 -2.47 9.41
C ASP A 77 -0.10 -3.48 10.16
N ASN A 78 -0.35 -3.61 11.44
CA ASN A 78 0.21 -4.68 12.25
C ASN A 78 -0.77 -5.86 12.22
N ALA A 79 -0.52 -6.80 11.32
CA ALA A 79 -1.44 -7.88 11.01
C ALA A 79 -0.77 -9.25 11.09
N THR A 80 -1.58 -10.30 11.13
CA THR A 80 -1.11 -11.67 10.95
C THR A 80 -0.91 -11.98 9.47
N GLN A 81 -0.09 -12.97 9.17
CA GLN A 81 0.06 -13.45 7.79
C GLN A 81 -1.28 -13.93 7.22
N GLU A 82 -2.10 -14.56 8.03
CA GLU A 82 -3.44 -15.03 7.65
C GLU A 82 -4.31 -13.86 7.17
N THR A 83 -4.28 -12.74 7.88
CA THR A 83 -5.01 -11.52 7.49
C THR A 83 -4.54 -11.01 6.12
N ALA A 84 -3.24 -10.98 5.89
CA ALA A 84 -2.68 -10.56 4.60
C ALA A 84 -3.12 -11.50 3.47
N LEU A 85 -3.01 -12.80 3.67
CA LEU A 85 -3.41 -13.80 2.66
C LEU A 85 -4.92 -13.74 2.36
N ALA A 86 -5.75 -13.53 3.39
CA ALA A 86 -7.18 -13.37 3.22
C ALA A 86 -7.52 -12.13 2.38
N TYR A 87 -6.81 -11.04 2.58
CA TYR A 87 -7.00 -9.84 1.78
C TYR A 87 -6.59 -10.05 0.33
N TYR A 88 -5.47 -10.73 0.07
CA TYR A 88 -5.05 -11.05 -1.30
C TYR A 88 -6.11 -11.88 -2.04
N SER A 89 -6.77 -12.79 -1.36
CA SER A 89 -7.84 -13.61 -1.96
C SER A 89 -9.00 -12.77 -2.48
N GLN A 90 -9.28 -11.64 -1.85
CA GLN A 90 -10.33 -10.72 -2.32
C GLN A 90 -10.00 -10.11 -3.68
N PHE A 91 -8.72 -9.85 -3.96
CA PHE A 91 -8.28 -9.36 -5.27
C PHE A 91 -8.50 -10.41 -6.36
N GLU A 92 -8.23 -11.67 -6.07
CA GLU A 92 -8.46 -12.76 -7.02
C GLU A 92 -9.96 -12.88 -7.34
N VAL A 93 -10.81 -12.83 -6.33
CA VAL A 93 -12.29 -12.84 -6.50
C VAL A 93 -12.76 -11.62 -7.31
N ALA A 94 -12.14 -10.47 -7.11
CA ALA A 94 -12.46 -9.23 -7.84
C ALA A 94 -11.93 -9.22 -9.29
N GLY A 95 -11.22 -10.26 -9.73
CA GLY A 95 -10.75 -10.40 -11.11
C GLY A 95 -9.40 -9.77 -11.40
N PHE A 96 -8.61 -9.47 -10.38
CA PHE A 96 -7.24 -9.00 -10.55
C PHE A 96 -6.31 -10.15 -10.92
N THR A 97 -5.33 -9.86 -11.78
CA THR A 97 -4.26 -10.80 -12.11
C THR A 97 -3.17 -10.74 -11.06
N LYS A 98 -2.77 -11.88 -10.55
CA LYS A 98 -1.79 -12.02 -9.47
C LYS A 98 -0.41 -12.35 -10.00
N GLU A 99 0.58 -11.64 -9.50
CA GLU A 99 2.00 -11.98 -9.64
C GLU A 99 2.61 -12.06 -8.23
N MET A 100 3.54 -12.98 -8.06
CA MET A 100 4.24 -13.19 -6.80
C MET A 100 5.74 -13.18 -7.04
N LYS A 101 6.46 -12.46 -6.20
CA LYS A 101 7.91 -12.42 -6.24
C LYS A 101 8.48 -12.60 -4.84
N LYS A 102 9.40 -13.53 -4.71
CA LYS A 102 10.11 -13.78 -3.45
C LYS A 102 11.54 -13.29 -3.55
N GLU A 103 11.93 -12.42 -2.62
CA GLU A 103 13.30 -11.92 -2.49
C GLU A 103 13.72 -12.10 -1.02
N GLY A 104 14.61 -13.07 -0.76
CA GLY A 104 14.97 -13.43 0.61
C GLY A 104 13.76 -13.97 1.37
N ASP A 105 13.47 -13.38 2.52
CA ASP A 105 12.34 -13.75 3.37
C ASP A 105 11.05 -12.95 3.06
N ILE A 106 11.12 -12.04 2.10
CA ILE A 106 9.98 -11.19 1.75
C ILE A 106 9.34 -11.71 0.47
N THR A 107 8.03 -11.98 0.56
CA THR A 107 7.20 -12.28 -0.61
C THR A 107 6.34 -11.05 -0.93
N THR A 108 6.48 -10.55 -2.14
CA THR A 108 5.70 -9.44 -2.65
C THR A 108 4.64 -9.95 -3.61
N TYR A 109 3.41 -9.57 -3.36
CA TYR A 109 2.26 -9.88 -4.22
C TYR A 109 1.85 -8.63 -4.97
N THR A 110 1.65 -8.79 -6.27
CA THR A 110 1.18 -7.71 -7.15
C THR A 110 -0.12 -8.16 -7.81
N PHE A 111 -1.14 -7.33 -7.71
CA PHE A 111 -2.43 -7.55 -8.33
C PHE A 111 -2.73 -6.40 -9.27
N THR A 112 -3.11 -6.73 -10.50
CA THR A 112 -3.33 -5.74 -11.55
C THR A 112 -4.66 -6.00 -12.26
N LYS A 113 -5.41 -4.94 -12.54
CA LYS A 113 -6.66 -5.01 -13.29
C LYS A 113 -6.82 -3.75 -14.14
N VAL A 114 -7.29 -3.93 -15.37
CA VAL A 114 -7.67 -2.81 -16.23
C VAL A 114 -9.18 -2.59 -16.13
N ILE A 115 -9.58 -1.39 -15.80
CA ILE A 115 -10.97 -0.98 -15.68
C ILE A 115 -11.15 0.31 -16.48
N SER A 116 -12.01 0.29 -17.49
CA SER A 116 -12.30 1.47 -18.34
C SER A 116 -11.03 2.13 -18.91
N GLY A 117 -10.09 1.32 -19.36
CA GLY A 117 -8.83 1.80 -19.96
C GLY A 117 -7.75 2.24 -18.98
N LYS A 118 -8.02 2.23 -17.69
CA LYS A 118 -7.04 2.56 -16.64
C LYS A 118 -6.56 1.30 -15.94
N THR A 119 -5.28 1.28 -15.60
CA THR A 119 -4.68 0.16 -14.89
C THR A 119 -4.63 0.46 -13.39
N TYR A 120 -5.23 -0.43 -12.63
CA TYR A 120 -5.21 -0.38 -11.16
C TYR A 120 -4.29 -1.46 -10.65
N GLN A 121 -3.38 -1.08 -9.76
CA GLN A 121 -2.37 -1.99 -9.24
C GLN A 121 -2.32 -1.92 -7.72
N PHE A 122 -2.33 -3.09 -7.10
CA PHE A 122 -2.08 -3.25 -5.68
C PHE A 122 -0.80 -4.05 -5.46
N ILE A 123 0.00 -3.60 -4.52
CA ILE A 123 1.20 -4.32 -4.08
C ILE A 123 1.12 -4.53 -2.59
N GLY A 124 1.27 -5.76 -2.17
CA GLY A 124 1.29 -6.09 -0.76
C GLY A 124 2.49 -6.96 -0.39
N ASN A 125 3.06 -6.70 0.76
CA ASN A 125 4.00 -7.62 1.40
C ASN A 125 3.74 -7.66 2.90
N TRP A 126 4.01 -8.82 3.47
CA TRP A 126 3.92 -9.04 4.89
C TRP A 126 5.27 -9.52 5.39
N GLN A 127 5.75 -8.89 6.44
CA GLN A 127 7.03 -9.25 7.06
C GLN A 127 6.83 -9.49 8.54
N GLU A 128 7.23 -10.67 8.99
CA GLU A 128 7.13 -11.06 10.40
C GLU A 128 8.00 -10.16 11.27
N ASN A 129 7.43 -9.61 12.33
CA ASN A 129 8.14 -8.80 13.31
C ASN A 129 8.32 -9.55 14.63
N LYS A 130 7.26 -10.14 15.17
CA LYS A 130 7.26 -10.87 16.41
C LYS A 130 6.25 -12.01 16.39
N LYS A 131 6.73 -13.24 16.53
CA LYS A 131 5.91 -14.45 16.61
C LYS A 131 4.93 -14.59 15.44
N THR A 132 3.64 -14.27 15.66
CA THR A 132 2.58 -14.45 14.69
C THR A 132 2.13 -13.17 14.02
N ARG A 133 2.65 -12.02 14.43
CA ARG A 133 2.30 -10.72 13.86
C ARG A 133 3.46 -10.13 13.07
N GLY A 134 3.13 -9.29 12.14
CA GLY A 134 4.10 -8.64 11.28
C GLY A 134 3.59 -7.33 10.74
N THR A 135 4.44 -6.66 9.97
CA THR A 135 4.07 -5.47 9.24
C THR A 135 3.50 -5.86 7.89
N PHE A 136 2.25 -5.53 7.66
CA PHE A 136 1.61 -5.64 6.36
C PHE A 136 1.69 -4.28 5.67
N THR A 137 2.40 -4.23 4.55
CA THR A 137 2.53 -3.04 3.72
C THR A 137 1.60 -3.17 2.52
N LEU A 138 0.77 -2.16 2.31
CA LEU A 138 -0.22 -2.11 1.24
C LEU A 138 0.00 -0.86 0.41
N MET A 139 0.09 -1.02 -0.89
CA MET A 139 0.25 0.10 -1.81
C MET A 139 -0.72 -0.02 -2.99
N PHE A 140 -1.47 1.04 -3.23
CA PHE A 140 -2.50 1.13 -4.25
C PHE A 140 -2.14 2.22 -5.25
N SER A 141 -2.28 1.93 -6.53
CA SER A 141 -1.95 2.89 -7.59
C SER A 141 -2.93 2.81 -8.75
N GLU A 142 -3.24 3.97 -9.32
CA GLU A 142 -3.84 4.10 -10.64
C GLU A 142 -2.71 4.52 -11.59
N LEU A 143 -2.42 3.68 -12.56
CA LEU A 143 -1.32 3.87 -13.51
C LEU A 143 -1.78 4.52 -14.81
#